data_efe576bbad6c070577d785dcb84f636b
#
_entry.id   efe576bbad6c070577d785dcb84f636b
#
_cell.length_a   1.000
_cell.length_b   1.000
_cell.length_c   1.000
_cell.angle_alpha   90.00
_cell.angle_beta   90.00
_cell.angle_gamma   90.00
#
_symmetry.space_group_name_H-M   'P 1'
#
loop_
_entity.id
_entity.type
_entity.pdbx_description
1 polymer ?
#
loop_
_entity_poly.entity_id
_entity_poly.type
_entity_poly.pdbx_seq_one_letter_code
_entity_poly.pdbx_strand_id
1 'polypeptide(L)'
;GKIRLFGKPIEKYSTKELFRGCIAMLPQDPKSLFVKKTVREDLAEMTADAEKITRTAEICQITPLLESHPYDLSGGEQQRAALAKVLLTEPKLLLLDEPTKGIDSFFKETFASILADLKKQGITIVMVSHDVEFCARYADRVSMFFDGQILTTDTPRRFFGNNSFYTTAAHRLSR
;
A
#
# COMPACT_ATOMS: atom_id res chain seq x y z
N GLY A 1 8.29 -3.54 23.33
CA GLY A 1 7.97 -2.15 22.96
C GLY A 1 6.49 -1.82 23.17
N LYS A 2 6.13 -0.54 23.10
CA LYS A 2 4.74 -0.09 23.22
C LYS A 2 4.31 0.50 21.89
N ILE A 3 3.19 0.01 21.34
CA ILE A 3 2.61 0.53 20.10
C ILE A 3 1.36 1.34 20.45
N ARG A 4 1.26 2.54 19.92
CA ARG A 4 0.05 3.38 20.01
C ARG A 4 -0.42 3.70 18.60
N LEU A 5 -1.73 3.59 18.39
CA LEU A 5 -2.39 3.88 17.13
C LEU A 5 -3.42 4.98 17.38
N PHE A 6 -3.28 6.11 16.72
CA PHE A 6 -4.13 7.30 16.93
C PHE A 6 -4.27 7.68 18.41
N GLY A 7 -3.16 7.66 19.17
CA GLY A 7 -3.12 8.01 20.59
C GLY A 7 -3.57 6.93 21.57
N LYS A 8 -4.26 5.87 21.12
CA LYS A 8 -4.74 4.74 21.95
C LYS A 8 -3.72 3.58 21.87
N PRO A 9 -3.33 2.94 22.99
CA PRO A 9 -2.52 1.71 22.97
C PRO A 9 -3.20 0.62 22.13
N ILE A 10 -2.40 -0.11 21.32
CA ILE A 10 -2.96 -1.12 20.40
C ILE A 10 -3.70 -2.23 21.14
N GLU A 11 -3.26 -2.59 22.33
CA GLU A 11 -3.86 -3.62 23.19
C GLU A 11 -5.28 -3.25 23.68
N LYS A 12 -5.65 -1.96 23.58
CA LYS A 12 -6.97 -1.46 23.94
C LYS A 12 -7.99 -1.47 22.80
N TYR A 13 -7.56 -1.86 21.58
CA TYR A 13 -8.47 -2.05 20.47
C TYR A 13 -9.02 -3.48 20.50
N SER A 14 -10.33 -3.65 20.29
CA SER A 14 -10.86 -4.94 19.89
C SER A 14 -10.41 -5.27 18.45
N THR A 15 -10.37 -6.55 18.10
CA THR A 15 -10.06 -7.00 16.74
C THR A 15 -10.98 -6.32 15.71
N LYS A 16 -12.27 -6.18 16.05
CA LYS A 16 -13.26 -5.55 15.18
C LYS A 16 -12.97 -4.05 14.98
N GLU A 17 -12.65 -3.30 16.03
CA GLU A 17 -12.27 -1.88 15.94
C GLU A 17 -10.98 -1.69 15.15
N LEU A 18 -10.01 -2.61 15.31
CA LEU A 18 -8.72 -2.51 14.66
C LEU A 18 -8.83 -2.71 13.14
N PHE A 19 -9.52 -3.77 12.70
CA PHE A 19 -9.58 -4.18 11.29
C PHE A 19 -10.83 -3.69 10.54
N ARG A 20 -11.71 -2.93 11.18
CA ARG A 20 -12.81 -2.23 10.53
C ARG A 20 -12.70 -0.74 10.82
N GLY A 21 -12.24 0.02 9.83
CA GLY A 21 -12.12 1.47 9.89
C GLY A 21 -10.85 2.03 10.53
N CYS A 22 -9.92 1.20 11.02
CA CYS A 22 -8.70 1.71 11.63
C CYS A 22 -7.45 1.37 10.81
N ILE A 23 -7.16 0.09 10.61
CA ILE A 23 -5.97 -0.40 9.92
C ILE A 23 -6.34 -1.42 8.85
N ALA A 24 -5.69 -1.37 7.71
CA ALA A 24 -5.69 -2.44 6.73
C ALA A 24 -4.27 -2.73 6.25
N MET A 25 -4.03 -3.95 5.77
CA MET A 25 -2.74 -4.38 5.27
C MET A 25 -2.89 -4.97 3.87
N LEU A 26 -2.05 -4.51 2.95
CA LEU A 26 -1.83 -5.12 1.66
C LEU A 26 -0.57 -6.00 1.77
N PRO A 27 -0.70 -7.33 1.71
CA PRO A 27 0.44 -8.24 1.84
C PRO A 27 1.30 -8.24 0.58
N GLN A 28 2.53 -8.75 0.70
CA GLN A 28 3.48 -8.90 -0.41
C GLN A 28 2.92 -9.76 -1.56
N ASP A 29 2.17 -10.81 -1.23
CA ASP A 29 1.46 -11.62 -2.22
C ASP A 29 -0.02 -11.24 -2.24
N PRO A 30 -0.47 -10.44 -3.22
CA PRO A 30 -1.86 -10.01 -3.32
C PRO A 30 -2.83 -11.17 -3.59
N LYS A 31 -2.35 -12.29 -4.18
CA LYS A 31 -3.18 -13.46 -4.47
C LYS A 31 -3.78 -14.09 -3.23
N SER A 32 -3.11 -13.97 -2.08
CA SER A 32 -3.59 -14.49 -0.80
C SER A 32 -4.92 -13.88 -0.34
N LEU A 33 -5.32 -12.74 -0.92
CA LEU A 33 -6.56 -12.06 -0.58
C LEU A 33 -7.75 -12.52 -1.44
N PHE A 34 -7.51 -13.23 -2.55
CA PHE A 34 -8.57 -13.60 -3.48
C PHE A 34 -9.07 -15.02 -3.23
N VAL A 35 -10.38 -15.17 -3.10
CA VAL A 35 -11.05 -16.44 -2.80
C VAL A 35 -12.27 -16.70 -3.71
N LYS A 36 -12.64 -15.74 -4.55
CA LYS A 36 -13.80 -15.81 -5.44
C LYS A 36 -13.40 -15.98 -6.91
N LYS A 37 -14.42 -16.21 -7.75
CA LYS A 37 -14.22 -16.41 -9.20
C LYS A 37 -14.01 -15.09 -9.95
N THR A 38 -14.54 -13.99 -9.43
CA THR A 38 -14.36 -12.67 -10.04
C THR A 38 -13.88 -11.65 -9.01
N VAL A 39 -13.21 -10.60 -9.48
CA VAL A 39 -12.80 -9.47 -8.64
C VAL A 39 -14.02 -8.85 -7.96
N ARG A 40 -15.13 -8.68 -8.70
CA ARG A 40 -16.38 -8.14 -8.14
C ARG A 40 -16.89 -8.95 -6.96
N GLU A 41 -16.91 -10.28 -7.09
CA GLU A 41 -17.34 -11.16 -5.98
C GLU A 41 -16.43 -11.05 -4.77
N ASP A 42 -15.12 -10.92 -4.98
CA ASP A 42 -14.14 -10.70 -3.90
C ASP A 42 -14.36 -9.37 -3.17
N LEU A 43 -14.68 -8.29 -3.92
CA LEU A 43 -15.01 -7.00 -3.31
C LEU A 43 -16.36 -7.05 -2.57
N ALA A 44 -17.34 -7.77 -3.09
CA ALA A 44 -18.66 -7.93 -2.47
C ALA A 44 -18.64 -8.70 -1.13
N GLU A 45 -17.57 -9.45 -0.84
CA GLU A 45 -17.38 -10.03 0.49
C GLU A 45 -17.12 -8.98 1.58
N MET A 46 -16.54 -7.84 1.20
CA MET A 46 -16.19 -6.77 2.13
C MET A 46 -17.36 -5.86 2.44
N THR A 47 -18.27 -5.67 1.49
CA THR A 47 -19.46 -4.81 1.62
C THR A 47 -20.55 -5.21 0.64
N ALA A 48 -21.80 -5.09 1.06
CA ALA A 48 -22.98 -5.24 0.18
C ALA A 48 -23.32 -3.94 -0.60
N ASP A 49 -22.62 -2.84 -0.32
CA ASP A 49 -22.83 -1.55 -0.98
C ASP A 49 -22.17 -1.53 -2.36
N ALA A 50 -23.00 -1.69 -3.40
CA ALA A 50 -22.55 -1.73 -4.79
C ALA A 50 -21.95 -0.38 -5.26
N GLU A 51 -22.44 0.75 -4.76
CA GLU A 51 -21.92 2.08 -5.09
C GLU A 51 -20.51 2.26 -4.51
N LYS A 52 -20.30 1.80 -3.31
CA LYS A 52 -18.98 1.81 -2.65
C LYS A 52 -17.97 0.93 -3.39
N ILE A 53 -18.39 -0.26 -3.86
CA ILE A 53 -17.55 -1.13 -4.69
C ILE A 53 -17.15 -0.39 -5.97
N THR A 54 -18.12 0.21 -6.68
CA THR A 54 -17.87 0.93 -7.93
C THR A 54 -16.89 2.08 -7.73
N ARG A 55 -17.11 2.93 -6.73
CA ARG A 55 -16.21 4.05 -6.40
C ARG A 55 -14.80 3.58 -6.05
N THR A 56 -14.66 2.50 -5.28
CA THR A 56 -13.36 1.97 -4.91
C THR A 56 -12.64 1.36 -6.12
N ALA A 57 -13.39 0.70 -7.02
CA ALA A 57 -12.85 0.18 -8.27
C ALA A 57 -12.34 1.29 -9.20
N GLU A 58 -13.03 2.43 -9.24
CA GLU A 58 -12.59 3.62 -9.98
C GLU A 58 -11.30 4.21 -9.40
N ILE A 59 -11.24 4.39 -8.08
CA ILE A 59 -10.04 4.89 -7.37
C ILE A 59 -8.83 3.99 -7.68
N CYS A 60 -9.00 2.68 -7.62
CA CYS A 60 -7.94 1.71 -7.87
C CYS A 60 -7.71 1.40 -9.37
N GLN A 61 -8.48 2.04 -10.27
CA GLN A 61 -8.41 1.86 -11.72
C GLN A 61 -8.55 0.39 -12.15
N ILE A 62 -9.53 -0.31 -11.57
CA ILE A 62 -9.80 -1.73 -11.84
C ILE A 62 -11.23 -1.98 -12.40
N THR A 63 -11.97 -0.93 -12.72
CA THR A 63 -13.34 -1.06 -13.23
C THR A 63 -13.47 -2.04 -14.40
N PRO A 64 -12.57 -2.04 -15.40
CA PRO A 64 -12.63 -3.01 -16.52
C PRO A 64 -12.32 -4.45 -16.10
N LEU A 65 -11.77 -4.66 -14.91
CA LEU A 65 -11.28 -5.95 -14.42
C LEU A 65 -12.27 -6.64 -13.49
N LEU A 66 -13.38 -6.00 -13.17
CA LEU A 66 -14.33 -6.48 -12.15
C LEU A 66 -14.91 -7.87 -12.47
N GLU A 67 -15.10 -8.19 -13.73
CA GLU A 67 -15.63 -9.49 -14.17
C GLU A 67 -14.53 -10.53 -14.46
N SER A 68 -13.27 -10.14 -14.37
CA SER A 68 -12.13 -11.04 -14.60
C SER A 68 -11.86 -11.93 -13.38
N HIS A 69 -11.30 -13.12 -13.65
CA HIS A 69 -10.82 -13.97 -12.58
C HIS A 69 -9.54 -13.36 -11.99
N PRO A 70 -9.38 -13.25 -10.66
CA PRO A 70 -8.22 -12.58 -10.05
C PRO A 70 -6.86 -13.16 -10.46
N TYR A 71 -6.80 -14.44 -10.75
CA TYR A 71 -5.56 -15.12 -11.17
C TYR A 71 -5.19 -14.91 -12.65
N ASP A 72 -6.12 -14.37 -13.46
CA ASP A 72 -5.85 -14.02 -14.87
C ASP A 72 -5.28 -12.61 -15.03
N LEU A 73 -5.25 -11.84 -13.94
CA LEU A 73 -4.73 -10.49 -13.91
C LEU A 73 -3.20 -10.47 -13.91
N SER A 74 -2.60 -9.45 -14.54
CA SER A 74 -1.18 -9.13 -14.38
C SER A 74 -0.83 -8.79 -12.92
N GLY A 75 0.45 -8.86 -12.55
CA GLY A 75 0.87 -8.57 -11.18
C GLY A 75 0.44 -7.18 -10.69
N GLY A 76 0.54 -6.16 -11.54
CA GLY A 76 0.10 -4.80 -11.20
C GLY A 76 -1.42 -4.66 -11.06
N GLU A 77 -2.20 -5.37 -11.88
CA GLU A 77 -3.65 -5.40 -11.78
C GLU A 77 -4.10 -6.14 -10.52
N GLN A 78 -3.46 -7.27 -10.19
CA GLN A 78 -3.71 -7.99 -8.94
C GLN A 78 -3.43 -7.12 -7.72
N GLN A 79 -2.33 -6.35 -7.75
CA GLN A 79 -1.97 -5.44 -6.67
C GLN A 79 -3.04 -4.36 -6.46
N ARG A 80 -3.56 -3.76 -7.55
CA ARG A 80 -4.64 -2.76 -7.47
C ARG A 80 -5.97 -3.36 -7.05
N ALA A 81 -6.31 -4.55 -7.53
CA ALA A 81 -7.52 -5.26 -7.11
C ALA A 81 -7.46 -5.64 -5.61
N ALA A 82 -6.32 -6.11 -5.12
CA ALA A 82 -6.09 -6.38 -3.71
C ALA A 82 -6.16 -5.10 -2.86
N LEU A 83 -5.57 -4.00 -3.35
CA LEU A 83 -5.69 -2.69 -2.72
C LEU A 83 -7.15 -2.25 -2.61
N ALA A 84 -7.95 -2.41 -3.66
CA ALA A 84 -9.38 -2.10 -3.62
C ALA A 84 -10.11 -2.92 -2.55
N LYS A 85 -9.81 -4.22 -2.44
CA LYS A 85 -10.42 -5.09 -1.42
C LYS A 85 -10.12 -4.59 -0.01
N VAL A 86 -8.88 -4.24 0.31
CA VAL A 86 -8.52 -3.77 1.65
C VAL A 86 -9.04 -2.36 1.94
N LEU A 87 -9.19 -1.49 0.93
CA LEU A 87 -9.76 -0.15 1.08
C LEU A 87 -11.25 -0.16 1.45
N LEU A 88 -11.99 -1.20 1.08
CA LEU A 88 -13.39 -1.36 1.46
C LEU A 88 -13.61 -1.52 2.97
N THR A 89 -12.54 -1.78 3.75
CA THR A 89 -12.58 -1.72 5.22
C THR A 89 -12.51 -0.30 5.78
N GLU A 90 -12.36 0.73 4.93
CA GLU A 90 -12.24 2.16 5.28
C GLU A 90 -11.12 2.47 6.27
N PRO A 91 -9.88 2.03 6.01
CA PRO A 91 -8.79 2.20 6.95
C PRO A 91 -8.35 3.66 7.06
N LYS A 92 -7.94 4.07 8.26
CA LYS A 92 -7.22 5.33 8.50
C LYS A 92 -5.71 5.15 8.34
N LEU A 93 -5.23 3.93 8.52
CA LEU A 93 -3.84 3.53 8.33
C LEU A 93 -3.77 2.34 7.38
N LEU A 94 -3.06 2.51 6.27
CA LEU A 94 -2.80 1.46 5.28
C LEU A 94 -1.34 1.02 5.39
N LEU A 95 -1.14 -0.25 5.68
CA LEU A 95 0.16 -0.91 5.68
C LEU A 95 0.38 -1.61 4.35
N LEU A 96 1.53 -1.40 3.73
CA LEU A 96 1.91 -1.99 2.45
C LEU A 96 3.21 -2.77 2.62
N ASP A 97 3.19 -4.05 2.30
CA ASP A 97 4.36 -4.92 2.36
C ASP A 97 4.87 -5.21 0.94
N GLU A 98 6.03 -4.64 0.59
CA GLU A 98 6.69 -4.77 -0.73
C GLU A 98 5.74 -4.58 -1.94
N PRO A 99 4.89 -3.52 -1.96
CA PRO A 99 3.78 -3.42 -2.91
C PRO A 99 4.23 -3.21 -4.36
N THR A 100 5.50 -2.88 -4.60
CA THR A 100 6.06 -2.63 -5.94
C THR A 100 6.91 -3.79 -6.47
N LYS A 101 7.00 -4.89 -5.72
CA LYS A 101 7.82 -6.04 -6.09
C LYS A 101 7.24 -6.75 -7.32
N GLY A 102 8.08 -6.93 -8.34
CA GLY A 102 7.67 -7.63 -9.57
C GLY A 102 6.74 -6.84 -10.49
N ILE A 103 6.57 -5.53 -10.24
CA ILE A 103 5.74 -4.64 -11.03
C ILE A 103 6.64 -3.79 -11.93
N ASP A 104 6.23 -3.59 -13.20
CA ASP A 104 6.95 -2.71 -14.13
C ASP A 104 6.78 -1.22 -13.80
N SER A 105 7.60 -0.37 -14.45
CA SER A 105 7.64 1.06 -14.16
C SER A 105 6.33 1.78 -14.43
N PHE A 106 5.56 1.37 -15.44
CA PHE A 106 4.28 1.99 -15.77
C PHE A 106 3.25 1.76 -14.66
N PHE A 107 3.15 0.52 -14.20
CA PHE A 107 2.25 0.18 -13.09
C PHE A 107 2.69 0.80 -11.76
N LYS A 108 4.00 0.97 -11.53
CA LYS A 108 4.49 1.70 -10.35
C LYS A 108 4.03 3.16 -10.32
N GLU A 109 4.04 3.85 -11.45
CA GLU A 109 3.53 5.23 -11.54
C GLU A 109 2.03 5.30 -11.29
N THR A 110 1.25 4.39 -11.88
CA THR A 110 -0.19 4.26 -11.62
C THR A 110 -0.47 4.01 -10.13
N PHE A 111 0.25 3.07 -9.52
CA PHE A 111 0.09 2.74 -8.10
C PHE A 111 0.45 3.93 -7.21
N ALA A 112 1.54 4.65 -7.52
CA ALA A 112 1.92 5.86 -6.79
C ALA A 112 0.86 6.97 -6.87
N SER A 113 0.22 7.15 -8.04
CA SER A 113 -0.89 8.10 -8.20
C SER A 113 -2.07 7.73 -7.30
N ILE A 114 -2.45 6.46 -7.25
CA ILE A 114 -3.52 5.98 -6.36
C ILE A 114 -3.16 6.27 -4.89
N LEU A 115 -1.93 5.95 -4.45
CA LEU A 115 -1.49 6.22 -3.08
C LEU A 115 -1.50 7.73 -2.76
N ALA A 116 -1.13 8.58 -3.71
CA ALA A 116 -1.18 10.03 -3.54
C ALA A 116 -2.62 10.53 -3.33
N ASP A 117 -3.58 9.97 -4.06
CA ASP A 117 -4.99 10.34 -3.92
C ASP A 117 -5.60 9.83 -2.60
N LEU A 118 -5.24 8.63 -2.15
CA LEU A 118 -5.62 8.11 -0.84
C LEU A 118 -5.06 8.98 0.29
N LYS A 119 -3.81 9.45 0.16
CA LYS A 119 -3.21 10.38 1.11
C LYS A 119 -3.97 11.71 1.19
N LYS A 120 -4.40 12.28 0.05
CA LYS A 120 -5.25 13.48 0.01
C LYS A 120 -6.59 13.28 0.72
N GLN A 121 -7.12 12.06 0.72
CA GLN A 121 -8.34 11.68 1.44
C GLN A 121 -8.10 11.47 2.95
N GLY A 122 -6.87 11.66 3.45
CA GLY A 122 -6.52 11.57 4.85
C GLY A 122 -6.07 10.18 5.32
N ILE A 123 -5.85 9.23 4.42
CA ILE A 123 -5.31 7.92 4.77
C ILE A 123 -3.81 8.05 5.04
N THR A 124 -3.35 7.61 6.19
CA THR A 124 -1.92 7.46 6.49
C THR A 124 -1.41 6.18 5.86
N ILE A 125 -0.27 6.26 5.15
CA ILE A 125 0.32 5.11 4.47
C ILE A 125 1.69 4.81 5.08
N VAL A 126 1.92 3.57 5.49
CA VAL A 126 3.22 3.05 5.90
C VAL A 126 3.58 1.90 4.98
N MET A 127 4.74 1.98 4.35
CA MET A 127 5.21 1.00 3.38
C MET A 127 6.57 0.44 3.79
N VAL A 128 6.73 -0.87 3.72
CA VAL A 128 8.02 -1.55 3.72
C VAL A 128 8.39 -1.85 2.28
N SER A 129 9.59 -1.45 1.85
CA SER A 129 10.03 -1.69 0.47
C SER A 129 11.55 -1.70 0.33
N HIS A 130 12.04 -2.53 -0.60
CA HIS A 130 13.41 -2.48 -1.11
C HIS A 130 13.55 -1.64 -2.38
N ASP A 131 12.45 -1.06 -2.88
CA ASP A 131 12.44 -0.19 -4.06
C ASP A 131 12.87 1.23 -3.68
N VAL A 132 14.19 1.43 -3.69
CA VAL A 132 14.82 2.72 -3.33
C VAL A 132 14.33 3.85 -4.23
N GLU A 133 14.19 3.61 -5.53
CA GLU A 133 13.75 4.62 -6.50
C GLU A 133 12.30 5.05 -6.24
N PHE A 134 11.42 4.09 -5.97
CA PHE A 134 10.04 4.38 -5.61
C PHE A 134 9.95 5.18 -4.31
N CYS A 135 10.67 4.77 -3.28
CA CYS A 135 10.72 5.49 -2.00
C CYS A 135 11.28 6.92 -2.17
N ALA A 136 12.36 7.08 -2.95
CA ALA A 136 12.97 8.38 -3.20
C ALA A 136 12.02 9.36 -3.91
N ARG A 137 11.19 8.84 -4.83
CA ARG A 137 10.30 9.65 -5.67
C ARG A 137 8.96 9.98 -4.99
N TYR A 138 8.40 9.07 -4.20
CA TYR A 138 7.01 9.16 -3.76
C TYR A 138 6.79 9.23 -2.26
N ALA A 139 7.78 8.88 -1.42
CA ALA A 139 7.62 8.95 0.03
C ALA A 139 7.76 10.39 0.56
N ASP A 140 7.05 10.72 1.63
CA ASP A 140 7.25 11.97 2.37
C ASP A 140 8.42 11.86 3.37
N ARG A 141 8.58 10.66 3.95
CA ARG A 141 9.64 10.31 4.90
C ARG A 141 10.12 8.89 4.66
N VAL A 142 11.40 8.67 4.86
CA VAL A 142 12.04 7.36 4.74
C VAL A 142 12.77 7.03 6.03
N SER A 143 12.62 5.80 6.50
CA SER A 143 13.31 5.29 7.69
C SER A 143 14.14 4.07 7.31
N MET A 144 15.35 3.98 7.85
CA MET A 144 16.18 2.77 7.76
C MET A 144 15.85 1.87 8.95
N PHE A 145 15.38 0.66 8.63
CA PHE A 145 15.16 -0.38 9.63
C PHE A 145 16.25 -1.43 9.51
N PHE A 146 16.94 -1.70 10.60
CA PHE A 146 18.02 -2.69 10.67
C PHE A 146 18.10 -3.27 12.09
N ASP A 147 18.27 -4.58 12.18
CA ASP A 147 18.42 -5.32 13.45
C ASP A 147 17.34 -4.97 14.50
N GLY A 148 16.07 -4.93 14.05
CA GLY A 148 14.93 -4.65 14.93
C GLY A 148 14.78 -3.18 15.35
N GLN A 149 15.57 -2.25 14.80
CA GLN A 149 15.57 -0.84 15.18
C GLN A 149 15.47 0.10 13.97
N ILE A 150 14.89 1.27 14.20
CA ILE A 150 14.95 2.38 13.24
C ILE A 150 16.22 3.15 13.54
N LEU A 151 17.20 3.09 12.62
CA LEU A 151 18.49 3.75 12.77
C LEU A 151 18.43 5.24 12.44
N THR A 152 17.67 5.61 11.43
CA THR A 152 17.52 7.00 10.99
C THR A 152 16.18 7.19 10.28
N THR A 153 15.68 8.41 10.31
CA THR A 153 14.46 8.84 9.58
C THR A 153 14.65 10.26 9.07
N ASP A 154 14.44 10.47 7.77
CA ASP A 154 14.54 11.80 7.17
C ASP A 154 13.62 11.92 5.94
N THR A 155 13.59 13.09 5.32
CA THR A 155 13.01 13.29 4.00
C THR A 155 13.80 12.50 2.94
N PRO A 156 13.18 12.04 1.84
CA PRO A 156 13.89 11.26 0.82
C PRO A 156 15.17 11.93 0.33
N ARG A 157 15.13 13.24 0.08
CA ARG A 157 16.29 14.01 -0.39
C ARG A 157 17.49 13.92 0.56
N ARG A 158 17.26 14.06 1.86
CA ARG A 158 18.34 13.98 2.86
C ARG A 158 18.76 12.54 3.11
N PHE A 159 17.78 11.65 3.19
CA PHE A 159 18.03 10.23 3.45
C PHE A 159 18.93 9.61 2.37
N PHE A 160 18.57 9.74 1.10
CA PHE A 160 19.32 9.13 0.00
C PHE A 160 20.55 9.95 -0.42
N GLY A 161 20.57 11.28 -0.17
CA GLY A 161 21.70 12.14 -0.46
C GLY A 161 22.89 11.95 0.48
N ASN A 162 22.64 11.61 1.74
CA ASN A 162 23.66 11.47 2.77
C ASN A 162 23.99 10.01 3.13
N ASN A 163 23.29 9.03 2.56
CA ASN A 163 23.43 7.63 2.94
C ASN A 163 24.30 6.87 1.94
N SER A 164 25.43 6.33 2.42
CA SER A 164 26.37 5.54 1.61
C SER A 164 25.85 4.14 1.26
N PHE A 165 24.89 3.61 2.02
CA PHE A 165 24.38 2.25 1.86
C PHE A 165 23.20 2.18 0.88
N TYR A 166 22.36 3.21 0.86
CA TYR A 166 21.19 3.29 -0.02
C TYR A 166 21.23 4.57 -0.84
N THR A 167 21.67 4.47 -2.10
CA THR A 167 21.72 5.59 -3.04
C THR A 167 20.85 5.28 -4.24
N THR A 168 20.14 6.29 -4.76
CA THR A 168 19.43 6.17 -6.04
C THR A 168 20.39 6.00 -7.20
N ALA A 169 19.93 5.45 -8.32
CA ALA A 169 20.75 5.33 -9.53
C ALA A 169 21.28 6.70 -10.01
N ALA A 170 20.44 7.74 -9.95
CA ALA A 170 20.83 9.11 -10.29
C ALA A 170 21.98 9.63 -9.40
N HIS A 171 21.95 9.35 -8.10
CA HIS A 171 23.00 9.79 -7.18
C HIS A 171 24.33 9.03 -7.39
N ARG A 172 24.27 7.74 -7.82
CA ARG A 172 25.46 6.97 -8.18
C ARG A 172 26.15 7.48 -9.44
N LEU A 173 25.40 8.04 -10.40
CA LEU A 173 25.92 8.58 -11.65
C LEU A 173 26.49 10.01 -11.49
N SER A 174 26.14 10.71 -10.41
CA SER A 174 26.61 12.08 -10.12
C SER A 174 27.88 12.14 -9.27
N ARG A 175 28.44 10.99 -8.87
CA ARG A 175 29.76 10.85 -8.22
C ARG A 175 30.80 10.41 -9.23
#